data_9c5ed734cf82cff91e99e2272dde78ea
#
_entry.id   9c5ed734cf82cff91e99e2272dde78ea
#
_cell.length_a   1.000
_cell.length_b   1.000
_cell.length_c   1.000
_cell.angle_alpha   90.00
_cell.angle_beta   90.00
_cell.angle_gamma   90.00
#
_symmetry.space_group_name_H-M   'P 1'
#
loop_
_entity.id
_entity.type
_entity.pdbx_description
1 polymer ?
#
loop_
_entity_poly.entity_id
_entity_poly.type
_entity_poly.pdbx_seq_one_letter_code
_entity_poly.pdbx_strand_id
1 'polypeptide(L)'
;CEVILVFDAYKVPGGVGEVSRYHNIYVVYTKEAETADAYIEKTTYEIAKKYRVRVATSDAAEQLIILGHGALRVSARAFQEEIGFTNRQIQEILAENNRHRRTLTVKAAMDKAMEKKE
;
A
#
# COMPACT_ATOMS: atom_id res chain seq x y z
N CYS A 1 -6.31 -4.18 3.51
CA CYS A 1 -5.09 -4.58 2.79
C CYS A 1 -3.85 -4.06 3.52
N GLU A 2 -2.93 -4.94 3.82
CA GLU A 2 -1.66 -4.58 4.45
C GLU A 2 -0.55 -4.54 3.40
N VAL A 3 0.31 -3.54 3.51
CA VAL A 3 1.45 -3.35 2.60
C VAL A 3 2.74 -3.44 3.39
N ILE A 4 3.68 -4.22 2.89
CA ILE A 4 5.03 -4.33 3.43
C ILE A 4 6.00 -3.81 2.36
N LEU A 5 6.68 -2.72 2.66
CA LEU A 5 7.65 -2.12 1.76
C LEU A 5 9.06 -2.49 2.25
N VAL A 6 9.82 -3.16 1.42
CA VAL A 6 11.15 -3.67 1.78
C VAL A 6 12.23 -2.87 1.06
N PHE A 7 13.12 -2.28 1.85
CA PHE A 7 14.31 -1.60 1.33
C PHE A 7 15.56 -2.45 1.55
N ASP A 8 16.38 -2.52 0.52
CA ASP A 8 17.61 -3.29 0.52
C ASP A 8 18.72 -2.50 1.23
N ALA A 9 19.04 -2.92 2.44
CA ALA A 9 20.07 -2.29 3.26
C ALA A 9 21.23 -3.25 3.62
N TYR A 10 21.43 -4.30 2.84
CA TYR A 10 22.40 -5.35 3.12
C TYR A 10 23.86 -4.87 3.18
N LYS A 11 24.15 -3.71 2.58
CA LYS A 11 25.50 -3.11 2.56
C LYS A 11 25.78 -2.18 3.73
N VAL A 12 24.81 -1.92 4.59
CA VAL A 12 25.00 -1.01 5.74
C VAL A 12 25.79 -1.74 6.82
N PRO A 13 27.05 -1.31 7.11
CA PRO A 13 27.86 -1.98 8.13
C PRO A 13 27.20 -1.90 9.49
N GLY A 14 27.13 -3.05 10.18
CA GLY A 14 26.52 -3.14 11.52
C GLY A 14 25.00 -2.99 11.52
N GLY A 15 24.37 -3.01 10.34
CA GLY A 15 22.91 -2.93 10.24
C GLY A 15 22.25 -4.16 10.84
N VAL A 16 21.37 -3.94 11.82
CA VAL A 16 20.64 -5.02 12.52
C VAL A 16 19.26 -5.26 11.93
N GLY A 17 18.92 -4.53 10.88
CA GLY A 17 17.59 -4.52 10.34
C GLY A 17 16.64 -3.65 11.18
N GLU A 18 15.63 -3.14 10.54
CA GLU A 18 14.62 -2.30 11.19
C GLU A 18 13.28 -2.56 10.57
N VAL A 19 12.25 -2.68 11.41
CA VAL A 19 10.86 -2.74 10.99
C VAL A 19 10.12 -1.61 11.67
N SER A 20 9.56 -0.71 10.89
CA SER A 20 8.74 0.38 11.41
C SER A 20 7.39 0.39 10.73
N ARG A 21 6.44 1.08 11.34
CA ARG A 21 5.10 1.24 10.78
C ARG A 21 4.83 2.72 10.51
N TYR A 22 4.44 2.99 9.29
CA TYR A 22 4.03 4.32 8.88
C TYR A 22 2.60 4.22 8.32
N HIS A 23 1.63 4.77 9.05
CA HIS A 23 0.20 4.61 8.74
C HIS A 23 -0.17 3.11 8.63
N ASN A 24 -0.60 2.66 7.46
CA ASN A 24 -0.96 1.27 7.21
C ASN A 24 0.14 0.48 6.48
N ILE A 25 1.34 1.04 6.41
CA ILE A 25 2.46 0.45 5.69
C ILE A 25 3.53 0.04 6.69
N TYR A 26 3.98 -1.22 6.60
CA TYR A 26 5.19 -1.66 7.29
C TYR A 26 6.39 -1.36 6.41
N VAL A 27 7.37 -0.70 6.98
CA VAL A 27 8.62 -0.37 6.28
C VAL A 27 9.74 -1.20 6.88
N VAL A 28 10.38 -2.00 6.04
CA VAL A 28 11.43 -2.93 6.44
C VAL A 28 12.73 -2.51 5.79
N TYR A 29 13.77 -2.33 6.62
CA TYR A 29 15.16 -2.23 6.15
C TYR A 29 15.84 -3.54 6.51
N THR A 30 16.44 -4.20 5.51
CA THR A 30 17.11 -5.47 5.74
C THR A 30 18.38 -5.27 6.56
N LYS A 31 18.79 -6.30 7.29
CA LYS A 31 20.01 -6.28 8.07
C LYS A 31 21.24 -6.46 7.20
N GLU A 32 22.43 -6.23 7.76
CA GLU A 32 23.68 -6.48 7.06
C GLU A 32 23.70 -7.92 6.49
N ALA A 33 24.15 -8.05 5.26
CA ALA A 33 24.22 -9.30 4.51
C ALA A 33 22.86 -9.94 4.13
N GLU A 34 21.74 -9.32 4.50
CA GLU A 34 20.41 -9.78 4.06
C GLU A 34 19.91 -8.92 2.89
N THR A 35 19.69 -9.52 1.74
CA THR A 35 19.11 -8.80 0.60
C THR A 35 17.58 -8.67 0.75
N ALA A 36 17.02 -7.66 0.08
CA ALA A 36 15.57 -7.50 0.02
C ALA A 36 14.90 -8.75 -0.58
N ASP A 37 15.49 -9.32 -1.61
CA ASP A 37 14.98 -10.53 -2.27
C ASP A 37 14.90 -11.71 -1.30
N ALA A 38 15.95 -11.93 -0.51
CA ALA A 38 15.98 -13.01 0.49
C ALA A 38 14.94 -12.77 1.59
N TYR A 39 14.77 -11.54 2.02
CA TYR A 39 13.76 -11.17 3.01
C TYR A 39 12.34 -11.41 2.47
N ILE A 40 12.06 -10.97 1.26
CA ILE A 40 10.76 -11.13 0.61
C ILE A 40 10.43 -12.61 0.43
N GLU A 41 11.39 -13.41 -0.03
CA GLU A 41 11.23 -14.85 -0.22
C GLU A 41 10.86 -15.54 1.08
N LYS A 42 11.63 -15.30 2.14
CA LYS A 42 11.40 -15.87 3.46
C LYS A 42 10.03 -15.48 4.03
N THR A 43 9.72 -14.18 3.99
CA THR A 43 8.47 -13.67 4.52
C THR A 43 7.27 -14.18 3.74
N THR A 44 7.36 -14.20 2.41
CA THR A 44 6.31 -14.72 1.54
C THR A 44 6.02 -16.19 1.84
N TYR A 45 7.06 -17.00 2.00
CA TYR A 45 6.90 -18.40 2.36
C TYR A 45 6.14 -18.59 3.67
N GLU A 46 6.44 -17.77 4.67
CA GLU A 46 5.79 -17.84 5.98
C GLU A 46 4.33 -17.39 5.94
N ILE A 47 4.04 -16.24 5.30
CA ILE A 47 2.72 -15.64 5.35
C ILE A 47 1.75 -16.17 4.29
N ALA A 48 2.25 -16.75 3.20
CA ALA A 48 1.39 -17.29 2.14
C ALA A 48 0.53 -18.47 2.61
N LYS A 49 0.89 -19.10 3.71
CA LYS A 49 0.12 -20.17 4.34
C LYS A 49 -1.20 -19.70 4.94
N LYS A 50 -1.27 -18.43 5.34
CA LYS A 50 -2.42 -17.85 6.05
C LYS A 50 -3.08 -16.70 5.28
N TYR A 51 -2.35 -16.06 4.41
CA TYR A 51 -2.81 -14.85 3.73
C TYR A 51 -2.63 -14.98 2.22
N ARG A 52 -3.46 -14.26 1.51
CA ARG A 52 -3.29 -14.07 0.08
C ARG A 52 -2.23 -13.00 -0.14
N VAL A 53 -1.07 -13.38 -0.68
CA VAL A 53 0.09 -12.50 -0.84
C VAL A 53 0.30 -12.14 -2.30
N ARG A 54 0.52 -10.86 -2.55
CA ARG A 54 0.95 -10.35 -3.84
C ARG A 54 2.30 -9.65 -3.66
N VAL A 55 3.26 -9.95 -4.52
CA VAL A 55 4.57 -9.33 -4.47
C VAL A 55 4.81 -8.56 -5.75
N ALA A 56 5.12 -7.26 -5.60
CA ALA A 56 5.48 -6.39 -6.70
C ALA A 56 7.00 -6.25 -6.76
N THR A 57 7.59 -6.71 -7.85
CA THR A 57 9.03 -6.60 -8.09
C THR A 57 9.31 -6.50 -9.59
N SER A 58 10.40 -5.83 -9.94
CA SER A 58 10.90 -5.78 -11.32
C SER A 58 11.89 -6.89 -11.65
N ASP A 59 12.29 -7.69 -10.65
CA ASP A 59 13.23 -8.80 -10.85
C ASP A 59 12.49 -10.05 -11.34
N ALA A 60 12.81 -10.48 -12.56
CA ALA A 60 12.16 -11.65 -13.17
C ALA A 60 12.47 -12.95 -12.45
N ALA A 61 13.69 -13.12 -11.93
CA ALA A 61 14.08 -14.32 -11.19
C ALA A 61 13.30 -14.41 -9.87
N GLU A 62 13.14 -13.30 -9.16
CA GLU A 62 12.36 -13.21 -7.94
C GLU A 62 10.88 -13.53 -8.20
N GLN A 63 10.32 -13.05 -9.30
CA GLN A 63 8.94 -13.34 -9.68
C GLN A 63 8.69 -14.85 -9.83
N LEU A 64 9.65 -15.59 -10.37
CA LEU A 64 9.54 -17.05 -10.49
C LEU A 64 9.58 -17.74 -9.13
N ILE A 65 10.46 -17.31 -8.22
CA ILE A 65 10.59 -17.86 -6.88
C ILE A 65 9.30 -17.63 -6.10
N ILE A 66 8.75 -16.45 -6.17
CA ILE A 66 7.51 -16.08 -5.49
C ILE A 66 6.35 -16.96 -5.96
N LEU A 67 6.25 -17.21 -7.25
CA LEU A 67 5.23 -18.08 -7.80
C LEU A 67 5.34 -19.51 -7.24
N GLY A 68 6.56 -19.99 -7.07
CA GLY A 68 6.83 -21.29 -6.43
C GLY A 68 6.41 -21.37 -4.96
N HIS A 69 6.33 -20.23 -4.27
CA HIS A 69 5.90 -20.16 -2.86
C HIS A 69 4.39 -19.90 -2.69
N GLY A 70 3.63 -19.92 -3.77
CA GLY A 70 2.18 -19.77 -3.71
C GLY A 70 1.66 -18.35 -3.59
N ALA A 71 2.51 -17.35 -3.81
CA ALA A 71 2.10 -15.96 -3.88
C ALA A 71 1.85 -15.54 -5.33
N LEU A 72 1.02 -14.53 -5.51
CA LEU A 72 0.80 -13.92 -6.82
C LEU A 72 1.90 -12.88 -7.10
N ARG A 73 2.40 -12.90 -8.31
CA ARG A 73 3.40 -11.93 -8.75
C ARG A 73 2.75 -10.76 -9.49
N VAL A 74 3.33 -9.59 -9.33
CA VAL A 74 2.96 -8.39 -10.07
C VAL A 74 4.26 -7.69 -10.44
N SER A 75 4.40 -7.24 -11.69
CA SER A 75 5.54 -6.41 -12.04
C SER A 75 5.44 -5.05 -11.34
N ALA A 76 6.58 -4.43 -11.06
CA ALA A 76 6.59 -3.09 -10.45
C ALA A 76 5.80 -2.08 -11.30
N ARG A 77 5.90 -2.19 -12.61
CA ARG A 77 5.16 -1.33 -13.55
C ARG A 77 3.66 -1.56 -13.48
N ALA A 78 3.21 -2.82 -13.47
CA ALA A 78 1.80 -3.15 -13.37
C ALA A 78 1.22 -2.69 -12.02
N PHE A 79 1.98 -2.82 -10.94
CA PHE A 79 1.60 -2.34 -9.63
C PHE A 79 1.47 -0.82 -9.60
N GLN A 80 2.39 -0.11 -10.22
CA GLN A 80 2.33 1.36 -10.35
C GLN A 80 1.07 1.80 -11.11
N GLU A 81 0.74 1.12 -12.19
CA GLU A 81 -0.48 1.39 -12.97
C GLU A 81 -1.74 1.14 -12.14
N GLU A 82 -1.76 0.06 -11.37
CA GLU A 82 -2.87 -0.29 -10.48
C GLU A 82 -3.07 0.77 -9.39
N ILE A 83 -2.00 1.24 -8.77
CA ILE A 83 -2.03 2.32 -7.78
C ILE A 83 -2.58 3.60 -8.42
N GLY A 84 -2.11 3.95 -9.61
CA GLY A 84 -2.57 5.14 -10.33
C GLY A 84 -4.07 5.08 -10.63
N PHE A 85 -4.55 3.93 -11.06
CA PHE A 85 -5.98 3.71 -11.32
C PHE A 85 -6.81 3.83 -10.03
N THR A 86 -6.38 3.17 -8.97
CA THR A 86 -7.05 3.20 -7.67
C THR A 86 -7.08 4.62 -7.10
N ASN A 87 -5.99 5.36 -7.19
CA ASN A 87 -5.93 6.74 -6.75
C ASN A 87 -6.90 7.63 -7.52
N ARG A 88 -7.04 7.44 -8.83
CA ARG A 88 -8.03 8.18 -9.62
C ARG A 88 -9.45 7.87 -9.16
N GLN A 89 -9.77 6.62 -8.90
CA GLN A 89 -11.08 6.23 -8.37
C GLN A 89 -11.35 6.87 -7.00
N ILE A 90 -10.38 6.87 -6.12
CA ILE A 90 -10.48 7.50 -4.80
C ILE A 90 -10.72 9.01 -4.95
N GLN A 91 -10.00 9.68 -5.83
CA GLN A 91 -10.17 11.12 -6.06
C GLN A 91 -11.56 11.45 -6.61
N GLU A 92 -12.09 10.62 -7.49
CA GLU A 92 -13.45 10.79 -8.01
C GLU A 92 -14.49 10.62 -6.91
N ILE A 93 -14.36 9.61 -6.06
CA ILE A 93 -15.25 9.37 -4.93
C ILE A 93 -15.19 10.53 -3.93
N LEU A 94 -14.00 11.00 -3.59
CA LEU A 94 -13.81 12.13 -2.68
C LEU A 94 -14.38 13.42 -3.25
N ALA A 95 -14.19 13.68 -4.54
CA ALA A 95 -14.74 14.85 -5.19
C ALA A 95 -16.28 14.83 -5.18
N GLU A 96 -16.88 13.68 -5.44
CA GLU A 96 -18.33 13.50 -5.37
C GLU A 96 -18.86 13.67 -3.94
N ASN A 97 -18.21 13.09 -2.96
CA ASN A 97 -18.57 13.26 -1.54
C ASN A 97 -18.45 14.71 -1.09
N ASN A 98 -17.40 15.40 -1.51
CA ASN A 98 -17.22 16.82 -1.17
C ASN A 98 -18.29 17.69 -1.81
N ARG A 99 -18.69 17.43 -3.04
CA ARG A 99 -19.81 18.13 -3.68
C ARG A 99 -21.11 17.90 -2.93
N HIS A 100 -21.38 16.66 -2.54
CA HIS A 100 -22.56 16.30 -1.76
C HIS A 100 -22.57 17.01 -0.39
N ARG A 101 -21.46 17.03 0.32
CA ARG A 101 -21.33 17.76 1.60
C ARG A 101 -21.58 19.24 1.44
N ARG A 102 -21.03 19.88 0.40
CA ARG A 102 -21.26 21.29 0.11
C ARG A 102 -22.75 21.58 -0.09
N THR A 103 -23.43 20.74 -0.85
CA THR A 103 -24.86 20.87 -1.11
C THR A 103 -25.65 20.78 0.19
N LEU A 104 -25.37 19.82 1.04
CA LEU A 104 -26.02 19.64 2.34
C LEU A 104 -25.73 20.80 3.28
N THR A 105 -24.51 21.32 3.31
CA THR A 105 -24.11 22.44 4.15
C THR A 105 -24.82 23.72 3.74
N VAL A 106 -24.90 24.02 2.45
CA VAL A 106 -25.61 25.18 1.92
C VAL A 106 -27.09 25.10 2.25
N LYS A 107 -27.70 23.92 2.05
CA LYS A 107 -29.10 23.70 2.39
C LYS A 107 -29.37 23.91 3.87
N ALA A 108 -28.54 23.36 4.76
CA ALA A 108 -28.66 23.55 6.20
C ALA A 108 -28.53 25.02 6.61
N ALA A 109 -27.61 25.75 5.98
CA ALA A 109 -27.45 27.20 6.22
C ALA A 109 -28.67 28.01 5.76
N MET A 110 -29.24 27.64 4.62
CA MET A 110 -30.47 28.28 4.10
C MET A 110 -31.67 28.00 5.01
N ASP A 111 -31.82 26.77 5.50
CA ASP A 111 -32.89 26.39 6.40
C ASP A 111 -32.80 27.17 7.73
N LYS A 112 -31.60 27.34 8.27
CA LYS A 112 -31.35 28.15 9.47
C LYS A 112 -31.68 29.63 9.24
N ALA A 113 -31.32 30.15 8.09
CA ALA A 113 -31.62 31.54 7.75
C ALA A 113 -33.13 31.77 7.64
N MET A 114 -33.88 30.80 7.13
CA MET A 114 -35.32 30.85 7.05
C MET A 114 -35.99 30.78 8.45
N GLU A 115 -35.48 29.95 9.35
CA GLU A 115 -35.95 29.84 10.73
C GLU A 115 -35.78 31.14 11.50
N LYS A 116 -34.71 31.89 11.25
CA LYS A 116 -34.42 33.18 11.89
C LYS A 116 -35.30 34.31 11.42
N LYS A 117 -36.01 34.17 10.32
CA LYS A 117 -36.93 35.18 9.79
C LYS A 117 -38.33 35.07 10.36
N GLU A 118 -38.60 34.02 11.04
CA GLU A 118 -39.84 33.84 11.77
C GLU A 118 -39.74 34.35 13.22
#